data_2209c6f93a849fdcf1fb989ee6723975
#
_entry.id   2209c6f93a849fdcf1fb989ee6723975
#
_cell.length_a   1.000
_cell.length_b   1.000
_cell.length_c   1.000
_cell.angle_alpha   90.00
_cell.angle_beta   90.00
_cell.angle_gamma   90.00
#
_symmetry.space_group_name_H-M   'P 1'
#
loop_
_entity.id
_entity.type
_entity.pdbx_description
1 polymer ?
#
loop_
_entity_poly.entity_id
_entity_poly.type
_entity_poly.pdbx_seq_one_letter_code
_entity_poly.pdbx_strand_id
1 'polypeptide(L)'
;MRFTTLAAMLLLAAGGVLAQAQDTECLSCHDEKGTPFHSSVHSSLGCTGCHSDIKGFPHPESVAKVNCSGCHAEAASALASSVHANIPGQQACQTCHGDAHAIVPVKDPTSTVYPTNLPRTCGACHSDKKFARQHGLSEVYSQYMDSIHGFALTKDGLLVAATCSSCHGAHDVLAPGNPKSRTYRANIPATCGGCHEGIDQQFFSGVHGKALQAGNAKAPVCTDCHTAHQIGNVREASFQMKTSATCGNCHREKYGTYHDSLHAQVSALGYIETAHCWDCHRAHDILPASDPRSTVAQANLVQTCGQCHTGATLSFVSYAPHADSHNGRKFPMLHATWIFMNLLLAGMLGFFAIHTVLWFIRSKAEGTGGSRRTS
;
A
#
# COMPACT_ATOMS: atom_id res chain seq x y z
N MET A 1 -57.97 1.76 -2.45
CA MET A 1 -56.54 1.47 -2.63
C MET A 1 -56.14 -0.04 -2.54
N ARG A 2 -57.06 -1.00 -2.66
CA ARG A 2 -56.75 -2.45 -2.60
C ARG A 2 -56.83 -3.20 -3.94
N PHE A 3 -57.33 -2.57 -5.01
CA PHE A 3 -57.47 -3.21 -6.33
C PHE A 3 -56.28 -3.04 -7.27
N THR A 4 -55.43 -2.03 -7.05
CA THR A 4 -54.23 -1.78 -7.90
C THR A 4 -53.07 -2.69 -7.59
N THR A 5 -52.96 -3.23 -6.36
CA THR A 5 -51.88 -4.15 -5.97
C THR A 5 -52.08 -5.56 -6.50
N LEU A 6 -53.31 -6.03 -6.67
CA LEU A 6 -53.60 -7.37 -7.21
C LEU A 6 -53.29 -7.45 -8.72
N ALA A 7 -53.60 -6.38 -9.48
CA ALA A 7 -53.34 -6.33 -10.91
C ALA A 7 -51.81 -6.30 -11.23
N ALA A 8 -51.03 -5.60 -10.40
CA ALA A 8 -49.55 -5.56 -10.56
C ALA A 8 -48.89 -6.90 -10.23
N MET A 9 -49.39 -7.64 -9.22
CA MET A 9 -48.92 -8.99 -8.91
C MET A 9 -49.29 -10.03 -9.99
N LEU A 10 -50.44 -9.92 -10.59
CA LEU A 10 -50.87 -10.81 -11.68
C LEU A 10 -50.07 -10.56 -12.97
N LEU A 11 -49.73 -9.29 -13.27
CA LEU A 11 -48.88 -8.96 -14.43
C LEU A 11 -47.44 -9.44 -14.26
N LEU A 12 -46.85 -9.38 -13.06
CA LEU A 12 -45.54 -9.93 -12.77
C LEU A 12 -45.49 -11.47 -12.83
N ALA A 13 -46.56 -12.15 -12.36
CA ALA A 13 -46.66 -13.61 -12.45
C ALA A 13 -46.85 -14.08 -13.89
N ALA A 14 -47.65 -13.38 -14.72
CA ALA A 14 -47.83 -13.71 -16.13
C ALA A 14 -46.57 -13.47 -16.96
N GLY A 15 -45.81 -12.42 -16.68
CA GLY A 15 -44.52 -12.16 -17.35
C GLY A 15 -43.46 -13.25 -17.07
N GLY A 16 -43.38 -13.76 -15.84
CA GLY A 16 -42.47 -14.83 -15.47
C GLY A 16 -42.80 -16.18 -16.15
N VAL A 17 -44.08 -16.50 -16.32
CA VAL A 17 -44.48 -17.75 -17.00
C VAL A 17 -44.23 -17.69 -18.50
N LEU A 18 -44.38 -16.51 -19.14
CA LEU A 18 -44.11 -16.34 -20.57
C LEU A 18 -42.58 -16.39 -20.86
N ALA A 19 -41.74 -15.85 -19.97
CA ALA A 19 -40.27 -15.92 -20.12
C ALA A 19 -39.75 -17.36 -20.02
N GLN A 20 -40.26 -18.14 -19.06
CA GLN A 20 -39.88 -19.56 -18.90
C GLN A 20 -40.30 -20.45 -20.08
N ALA A 21 -41.42 -20.14 -20.73
CA ALA A 21 -41.87 -20.88 -21.92
C ALA A 21 -40.94 -20.64 -23.13
N GLN A 22 -40.42 -19.42 -23.28
CA GLN A 22 -39.47 -19.08 -24.35
C GLN A 22 -38.07 -19.70 -24.11
N ASP A 23 -37.62 -19.82 -22.85
CA ASP A 23 -36.33 -20.40 -22.51
C ASP A 23 -36.26 -21.89 -22.90
N THR A 24 -37.34 -22.65 -22.77
CA THR A 24 -37.41 -24.06 -23.14
C THR A 24 -37.10 -24.30 -24.62
N GLU A 25 -37.50 -23.39 -25.50
CA GLU A 25 -37.19 -23.48 -26.94
C GLU A 25 -35.71 -23.28 -27.22
N CYS A 26 -35.10 -22.27 -26.55
CA CYS A 26 -33.64 -22.01 -26.67
C CYS A 26 -32.81 -23.18 -26.14
N LEU A 27 -33.19 -23.72 -24.98
CA LEU A 27 -32.48 -24.81 -24.31
C LEU A 27 -32.59 -26.15 -25.02
N SER A 28 -33.48 -26.32 -26.00
CA SER A 28 -33.51 -27.52 -26.84
C SER A 28 -32.24 -27.67 -27.68
N CYS A 29 -31.53 -26.59 -27.97
CA CYS A 29 -30.25 -26.57 -28.69
C CYS A 29 -29.09 -26.03 -27.84
N HIS A 30 -29.35 -25.25 -26.81
CA HIS A 30 -28.37 -24.58 -25.93
C HIS A 30 -28.48 -25.07 -24.47
N ASP A 31 -28.63 -26.36 -24.26
CA ASP A 31 -28.82 -26.99 -22.96
C ASP A 31 -27.69 -26.67 -21.97
N GLU A 32 -26.44 -26.55 -22.48
CA GLU A 32 -25.26 -26.21 -21.67
C GLU A 32 -25.32 -24.82 -21.03
N LYS A 33 -26.17 -23.91 -21.54
CA LYS A 33 -26.39 -22.58 -20.94
C LYS A 33 -27.46 -22.55 -19.85
N GLY A 34 -28.33 -23.57 -19.83
CA GLY A 34 -29.49 -23.60 -18.95
C GLY A 34 -29.15 -23.55 -17.46
N THR A 35 -28.37 -24.50 -16.98
CA THR A 35 -28.01 -24.59 -15.56
C THR A 35 -27.24 -23.35 -15.06
N PRO A 36 -26.20 -22.86 -15.74
CA PRO A 36 -25.53 -21.62 -15.34
C PRO A 36 -26.46 -20.42 -15.30
N PHE A 37 -27.32 -20.25 -16.33
CA PHE A 37 -28.23 -19.10 -16.43
C PHE A 37 -29.28 -19.11 -15.32
N HIS A 38 -29.89 -20.26 -15.04
CA HIS A 38 -30.91 -20.37 -13.98
C HIS A 38 -30.34 -20.08 -12.57
N SER A 39 -29.04 -20.26 -12.38
CA SER A 39 -28.33 -19.94 -11.14
C SER A 39 -27.80 -18.50 -11.10
N SER A 40 -27.89 -17.76 -12.20
CA SER A 40 -27.35 -16.40 -12.30
C SER A 40 -28.30 -15.33 -11.72
N VAL A 41 -27.74 -14.13 -11.47
CA VAL A 41 -28.55 -12.97 -11.05
C VAL A 41 -29.52 -12.49 -12.14
N HIS A 42 -29.34 -12.93 -13.38
CA HIS A 42 -30.16 -12.55 -14.53
C HIS A 42 -31.21 -13.59 -14.89
N SER A 43 -31.35 -14.68 -14.14
CA SER A 43 -32.26 -15.79 -14.43
C SER A 43 -33.72 -15.36 -14.67
N SER A 44 -34.17 -14.26 -14.07
CA SER A 44 -35.51 -13.73 -14.24
C SER A 44 -35.77 -12.99 -15.56
N LEU A 45 -34.73 -12.67 -16.32
CA LEU A 45 -34.85 -11.89 -17.57
C LEU A 45 -35.21 -12.75 -18.78
N GLY A 46 -34.99 -14.06 -18.72
CA GLY A 46 -35.07 -14.97 -19.85
C GLY A 46 -33.98 -14.71 -20.90
N CYS A 47 -33.84 -15.64 -21.83
CA CYS A 47 -32.78 -15.56 -22.87
C CYS A 47 -32.93 -14.33 -23.76
N THR A 48 -34.17 -14.01 -24.18
CA THR A 48 -34.49 -12.87 -25.08
C THR A 48 -34.38 -11.50 -24.41
N GLY A 49 -34.30 -11.46 -23.07
CA GLY A 49 -34.01 -10.22 -22.33
C GLY A 49 -32.63 -9.65 -22.65
N CYS A 50 -31.68 -10.53 -22.97
CA CYS A 50 -30.33 -10.17 -23.40
C CYS A 50 -30.14 -10.35 -24.93
N HIS A 51 -30.67 -11.43 -25.50
CA HIS A 51 -30.61 -11.76 -26.93
C HIS A 51 -31.84 -11.23 -27.68
N SER A 52 -32.08 -9.93 -27.59
CA SER A 52 -33.29 -9.27 -28.08
C SER A 52 -33.41 -9.21 -29.62
N ASP A 53 -32.33 -9.51 -30.35
CA ASP A 53 -32.29 -9.59 -31.80
C ASP A 53 -32.79 -10.92 -32.34
N ILE A 54 -32.88 -11.96 -31.54
CA ILE A 54 -33.42 -13.28 -31.94
C ILE A 54 -34.94 -13.20 -31.95
N LYS A 55 -35.54 -13.37 -33.14
CA LYS A 55 -36.98 -13.26 -33.35
C LYS A 55 -37.68 -14.59 -33.72
N GLY A 56 -36.90 -15.65 -33.92
CA GLY A 56 -37.44 -16.97 -34.30
C GLY A 56 -36.35 -18.01 -34.46
N PHE A 57 -36.75 -19.26 -34.71
CA PHE A 57 -35.90 -20.42 -34.83
C PHE A 57 -36.09 -21.13 -36.18
N PRO A 58 -35.04 -21.62 -36.83
CA PRO A 58 -33.61 -21.38 -36.48
C PRO A 58 -33.20 -19.91 -36.70
N HIS A 59 -32.24 -19.44 -35.90
CA HIS A 59 -31.67 -18.10 -36.06
C HIS A 59 -30.30 -18.15 -36.77
N PRO A 60 -29.81 -17.03 -37.32
CA PRO A 60 -28.45 -16.98 -37.90
C PRO A 60 -27.38 -17.41 -36.90
N GLU A 61 -26.28 -18.02 -37.36
CA GLU A 61 -25.15 -18.42 -36.53
C GLU A 61 -24.51 -17.21 -35.82
N SER A 62 -24.52 -16.05 -36.48
CA SER A 62 -24.00 -14.79 -35.89
C SER A 62 -25.16 -13.98 -35.30
N VAL A 63 -25.20 -13.88 -34.00
CA VAL A 63 -26.13 -13.04 -33.25
C VAL A 63 -25.46 -11.72 -32.79
N ALA A 64 -26.25 -10.70 -32.56
CA ALA A 64 -25.73 -9.43 -32.06
C ALA A 64 -25.12 -9.61 -30.66
N LYS A 65 -24.06 -8.84 -30.40
CA LYS A 65 -23.45 -8.85 -29.09
C LYS A 65 -24.37 -8.17 -28.05
N VAL A 66 -24.55 -8.81 -26.91
CA VAL A 66 -25.37 -8.30 -25.82
C VAL A 66 -24.82 -6.98 -25.28
N ASN A 67 -25.70 -6.01 -25.12
CA ASN A 67 -25.34 -4.69 -24.59
C ASN A 67 -25.71 -4.56 -23.10
N CYS A 68 -24.74 -4.80 -22.22
CA CYS A 68 -24.92 -4.66 -20.77
C CYS A 68 -25.32 -3.22 -20.34
N SER A 69 -24.86 -2.20 -21.10
CA SER A 69 -25.13 -0.78 -20.76
C SER A 69 -26.60 -0.38 -20.88
N GLY A 70 -27.42 -1.18 -21.56
CA GLY A 70 -28.86 -0.94 -21.65
C GLY A 70 -29.56 -0.98 -20.28
N CYS A 71 -29.04 -1.78 -19.34
CA CYS A 71 -29.54 -1.87 -17.97
C CYS A 71 -28.55 -1.33 -16.94
N HIS A 72 -27.25 -1.46 -17.18
CA HIS A 72 -26.16 -1.03 -16.29
C HIS A 72 -25.49 0.26 -16.77
N ALA A 73 -26.29 1.30 -17.09
CA ALA A 73 -25.80 2.54 -17.71
C ALA A 73 -24.78 3.30 -16.84
N GLU A 74 -24.96 3.34 -15.52
CA GLU A 74 -24.04 4.03 -14.60
C GLU A 74 -22.65 3.34 -14.57
N ALA A 75 -22.63 2.01 -14.40
CA ALA A 75 -21.39 1.24 -14.40
C ALA A 75 -20.67 1.34 -15.75
N ALA A 76 -21.40 1.28 -16.86
CA ALA A 76 -20.84 1.43 -18.20
C ALA A 76 -20.27 2.83 -18.44
N SER A 77 -20.94 3.88 -17.97
CA SER A 77 -20.46 5.26 -18.06
C SER A 77 -19.19 5.48 -17.22
N ALA A 78 -19.16 4.94 -16.00
CA ALA A 78 -17.98 4.98 -15.14
C ALA A 78 -16.79 4.25 -15.78
N LEU A 79 -17.01 3.04 -16.32
CA LEU A 79 -15.99 2.27 -17.01
C LEU A 79 -15.46 3.00 -18.25
N ALA A 80 -16.33 3.64 -19.03
CA ALA A 80 -15.95 4.38 -20.22
C ALA A 80 -15.01 5.56 -19.92
N SER A 81 -15.04 6.10 -18.70
CA SER A 81 -14.14 7.18 -18.24
C SER A 81 -12.91 6.68 -17.46
N SER A 82 -12.81 5.37 -17.26
CA SER A 82 -11.74 4.74 -16.47
C SER A 82 -10.52 4.39 -17.34
N VAL A 83 -9.40 4.01 -16.67
CA VAL A 83 -8.22 3.47 -17.36
C VAL A 83 -8.50 2.13 -18.05
N HIS A 84 -9.60 1.45 -17.71
CA HIS A 84 -10.04 0.20 -18.30
C HIS A 84 -11.01 0.37 -19.47
N ALA A 85 -11.31 1.60 -19.89
CA ALA A 85 -12.22 1.90 -21.00
C ALA A 85 -11.87 1.17 -22.31
N ASN A 86 -10.59 0.91 -22.54
CA ASN A 86 -10.06 0.30 -23.77
C ASN A 86 -9.86 -1.23 -23.64
N ILE A 87 -10.40 -1.90 -22.62
CA ILE A 87 -10.44 -3.37 -22.63
C ILE A 87 -11.27 -3.82 -23.82
N PRO A 88 -10.74 -4.66 -24.73
CA PRO A 88 -11.39 -4.92 -26.02
C PRO A 88 -12.78 -5.52 -25.88
N GLY A 89 -13.74 -4.91 -26.55
CA GLY A 89 -15.07 -5.45 -26.81
C GLY A 89 -16.04 -5.45 -25.64
N GLN A 90 -17.19 -6.11 -25.84
CA GLN A 90 -18.20 -6.33 -24.79
C GLN A 90 -17.71 -7.22 -23.64
N GLN A 91 -16.53 -7.81 -23.81
CA GLN A 91 -15.84 -8.59 -22.80
C GLN A 91 -15.32 -7.74 -21.63
N ALA A 92 -15.35 -6.39 -21.72
CA ALA A 92 -14.89 -5.56 -20.63
C ALA A 92 -15.59 -5.87 -19.29
N CYS A 93 -16.91 -6.05 -19.30
CA CYS A 93 -17.65 -6.44 -18.10
C CYS A 93 -17.31 -7.88 -17.67
N GLN A 94 -17.31 -8.81 -18.63
CA GLN A 94 -17.06 -10.24 -18.40
C GLN A 94 -15.62 -10.53 -17.95
N THR A 95 -14.66 -9.69 -18.32
CA THR A 95 -13.25 -9.81 -17.87
C THR A 95 -13.14 -9.80 -16.34
N CYS A 96 -14.01 -9.04 -15.68
CA CYS A 96 -14.05 -8.95 -14.22
C CYS A 96 -15.17 -9.81 -13.62
N HIS A 97 -16.38 -9.81 -14.23
CA HIS A 97 -17.56 -10.47 -13.69
C HIS A 97 -17.75 -11.93 -14.12
N GLY A 98 -16.93 -12.42 -15.06
CA GLY A 98 -17.01 -13.79 -15.56
C GLY A 98 -18.07 -13.99 -16.66
N ASP A 99 -18.47 -15.23 -16.89
CA ASP A 99 -19.43 -15.60 -17.93
C ASP A 99 -20.80 -14.94 -17.66
N ALA A 100 -21.33 -14.27 -18.66
CA ALA A 100 -22.61 -13.57 -18.56
C ALA A 100 -23.79 -14.49 -18.15
N HIS A 101 -23.74 -15.77 -18.51
CA HIS A 101 -24.76 -16.76 -18.14
C HIS A 101 -24.60 -17.27 -16.69
N ALA A 102 -23.43 -17.07 -16.06
CA ALA A 102 -23.11 -17.60 -14.73
C ALA A 102 -22.81 -16.50 -13.70
N ILE A 103 -23.18 -15.23 -13.96
CA ILE A 103 -22.89 -14.13 -13.02
C ILE A 103 -23.70 -14.34 -11.74
N VAL A 104 -23.01 -14.46 -10.62
CA VAL A 104 -23.60 -14.56 -9.29
C VAL A 104 -23.50 -13.23 -8.54
N PRO A 105 -24.26 -13.02 -7.45
CA PRO A 105 -24.18 -11.80 -6.66
C PRO A 105 -22.74 -11.54 -6.17
N VAL A 106 -22.36 -10.27 -6.05
CA VAL A 106 -21.03 -9.89 -5.49
C VAL A 106 -20.79 -10.46 -4.08
N LYS A 107 -21.87 -10.72 -3.35
CA LYS A 107 -21.82 -11.32 -2.00
C LYS A 107 -21.60 -12.84 -2.01
N ASP A 108 -21.72 -13.48 -3.15
CA ASP A 108 -21.51 -14.92 -3.27
C ASP A 108 -20.01 -15.24 -3.27
N PRO A 109 -19.54 -16.16 -2.40
CA PRO A 109 -18.13 -16.52 -2.36
C PRO A 109 -17.55 -17.08 -3.68
N THR A 110 -18.41 -17.54 -4.59
CA THR A 110 -18.01 -18.02 -5.93
C THR A 110 -17.85 -16.90 -6.95
N SER A 111 -18.35 -15.67 -6.64
CA SER A 111 -18.22 -14.53 -7.53
C SER A 111 -16.74 -14.18 -7.77
N THR A 112 -16.38 -13.92 -9.01
CA THR A 112 -15.04 -13.47 -9.40
C THR A 112 -14.65 -12.13 -8.75
N VAL A 113 -15.63 -11.32 -8.38
CA VAL A 113 -15.46 -10.02 -7.72
C VAL A 113 -15.79 -10.06 -6.21
N TYR A 114 -15.95 -11.27 -5.64
CA TYR A 114 -16.03 -11.42 -4.18
C TYR A 114 -14.69 -10.98 -3.53
N PRO A 115 -14.70 -10.39 -2.34
CA PRO A 115 -13.49 -9.79 -1.74
C PRO A 115 -12.24 -10.68 -1.80
N THR A 116 -12.33 -11.97 -1.45
CA THR A 116 -11.17 -12.88 -1.49
C THR A 116 -10.74 -13.29 -2.89
N ASN A 117 -11.62 -13.18 -3.89
CA ASN A 117 -11.35 -13.52 -5.29
C ASN A 117 -10.86 -12.30 -6.10
N LEU A 118 -11.25 -11.09 -5.67
CA LEU A 118 -10.98 -9.85 -6.38
C LEU A 118 -9.47 -9.62 -6.68
N PRO A 119 -8.53 -9.87 -5.76
CA PRO A 119 -7.12 -9.73 -6.08
C PRO A 119 -6.66 -10.61 -7.24
N ARG A 120 -7.18 -11.85 -7.33
CA ARG A 120 -6.87 -12.76 -8.46
C ARG A 120 -7.46 -12.24 -9.76
N THR A 121 -8.67 -11.72 -9.74
CA THR A 121 -9.35 -11.14 -10.91
C THR A 121 -8.55 -9.96 -11.47
N CYS A 122 -8.11 -9.02 -10.63
CA CYS A 122 -7.22 -7.95 -11.04
C CYS A 122 -5.84 -8.49 -11.47
N GLY A 123 -5.32 -9.45 -10.72
CA GLY A 123 -4.04 -10.10 -10.94
C GLY A 123 -3.94 -10.85 -12.26
N ALA A 124 -5.05 -11.26 -12.86
CA ALA A 124 -5.04 -11.93 -14.18
C ALA A 124 -4.27 -11.13 -15.25
N CYS A 125 -4.33 -9.78 -15.16
CA CYS A 125 -3.53 -8.90 -16.02
C CYS A 125 -2.36 -8.26 -15.24
N HIS A 126 -2.61 -7.78 -14.01
CA HIS A 126 -1.63 -7.01 -13.23
C HIS A 126 -0.50 -7.85 -12.62
N SER A 127 -0.54 -9.18 -12.71
CA SER A 127 0.59 -10.06 -12.38
C SER A 127 1.42 -10.47 -13.61
N ASP A 128 0.93 -10.23 -14.83
CA ASP A 128 1.66 -10.54 -16.05
C ASP A 128 2.82 -9.55 -16.24
N LYS A 129 4.05 -10.08 -16.20
CA LYS A 129 5.28 -9.27 -16.31
C LYS A 129 5.43 -8.58 -17.66
N LYS A 130 4.88 -9.15 -18.73
CA LYS A 130 4.92 -8.56 -20.07
C LYS A 130 3.92 -7.40 -20.15
N PHE A 131 2.69 -7.64 -19.71
CA PHE A 131 1.66 -6.61 -19.62
C PHE A 131 2.11 -5.45 -18.72
N ALA A 132 2.62 -5.76 -17.53
CA ALA A 132 3.10 -4.75 -16.59
C ALA A 132 4.19 -3.86 -17.21
N ARG A 133 5.18 -4.43 -17.89
CA ARG A 133 6.23 -3.65 -18.59
C ARG A 133 5.68 -2.80 -19.72
N GLN A 134 4.74 -3.32 -20.51
CA GLN A 134 4.13 -2.57 -21.63
C GLN A 134 3.34 -1.34 -21.16
N HIS A 135 2.76 -1.41 -19.95
CA HIS A 135 1.92 -0.36 -19.39
C HIS A 135 2.60 0.44 -18.26
N GLY A 136 3.91 0.23 -18.04
CA GLY A 136 4.66 0.93 -16.97
C GLY A 136 4.18 0.62 -15.56
N LEU A 137 3.59 -0.56 -15.36
CA LEU A 137 3.11 -1.02 -14.06
C LEU A 137 4.22 -1.77 -13.32
N SER A 138 4.28 -1.61 -12.00
CA SER A 138 5.12 -2.42 -11.12
C SER A 138 4.47 -3.77 -10.81
N GLU A 139 5.16 -4.64 -10.06
CA GLU A 139 4.62 -5.93 -9.60
C GLU A 139 3.57 -5.74 -8.48
N VAL A 140 2.52 -4.94 -8.76
CA VAL A 140 1.52 -4.51 -7.76
C VAL A 140 0.74 -5.67 -7.14
N TYR A 141 0.52 -6.75 -7.89
CA TYR A 141 -0.20 -7.90 -7.39
C TYR A 141 0.60 -8.63 -6.28
N SER A 142 1.86 -8.98 -6.55
CA SER A 142 2.70 -9.64 -5.54
C SER A 142 2.93 -8.75 -4.32
N GLN A 143 3.18 -7.46 -4.52
CA GLN A 143 3.33 -6.49 -3.44
C GLN A 143 2.08 -6.39 -2.56
N TYR A 144 0.88 -6.40 -3.18
CA TYR A 144 -0.37 -6.42 -2.42
C TYR A 144 -0.55 -7.73 -1.65
N MET A 145 -0.25 -8.88 -2.26
CA MET A 145 -0.38 -10.18 -1.58
C MET A 145 0.54 -10.32 -0.37
N ASP A 146 1.72 -9.66 -0.41
CA ASP A 146 2.69 -9.59 0.69
C ASP A 146 2.36 -8.49 1.71
N SER A 147 1.34 -7.66 1.46
CA SER A 147 0.94 -6.58 2.37
C SER A 147 0.10 -7.09 3.54
N ILE A 148 0.03 -6.26 4.61
CA ILE A 148 -0.87 -6.56 5.73
C ILE A 148 -2.34 -6.71 5.30
N HIS A 149 -2.79 -5.93 4.31
CA HIS A 149 -4.15 -6.02 3.79
C HIS A 149 -4.37 -7.32 3.00
N GLY A 150 -3.43 -7.68 2.11
CA GLY A 150 -3.50 -8.92 1.35
C GLY A 150 -3.43 -10.15 2.24
N PHE A 151 -2.56 -10.13 3.26
CA PHE A 151 -2.45 -11.18 4.27
C PHE A 151 -3.76 -11.32 5.07
N ALA A 152 -4.26 -10.23 5.64
CA ALA A 152 -5.50 -10.23 6.43
C ALA A 152 -6.70 -10.74 5.61
N LEU A 153 -6.80 -10.37 4.34
CA LEU A 153 -7.85 -10.84 3.45
C LEU A 153 -7.73 -12.34 3.14
N THR A 154 -6.55 -12.79 2.73
CA THR A 154 -6.38 -14.11 2.08
C THR A 154 -5.93 -15.20 3.03
N LYS A 155 -5.30 -14.86 4.15
CA LYS A 155 -4.83 -15.81 5.18
C LYS A 155 -5.72 -15.81 6.41
N ASP A 156 -6.12 -14.61 6.88
CA ASP A 156 -6.96 -14.50 8.08
C ASP A 156 -8.46 -14.51 7.73
N GLY A 157 -8.83 -14.40 6.44
CA GLY A 157 -10.22 -14.39 5.99
C GLY A 157 -10.99 -13.12 6.35
N LEU A 158 -10.29 -12.01 6.63
CA LEU A 158 -10.90 -10.75 7.04
C LEU A 158 -11.51 -10.02 5.83
N LEU A 159 -12.78 -10.26 5.55
CA LEU A 159 -13.48 -9.76 4.35
C LEU A 159 -13.58 -8.23 4.29
N VAL A 160 -13.40 -7.52 5.40
CA VAL A 160 -13.36 -6.04 5.45
C VAL A 160 -11.97 -5.47 5.18
N ALA A 161 -10.94 -6.32 5.05
CA ALA A 161 -9.61 -5.86 4.67
C ALA A 161 -9.64 -5.20 3.29
N ALA A 162 -8.83 -4.16 3.10
CA ALA A 162 -8.80 -3.41 1.85
C ALA A 162 -8.39 -4.30 0.67
N THR A 163 -9.17 -4.24 -0.40
CA THR A 163 -8.88 -4.88 -1.70
C THR A 163 -8.42 -3.84 -2.71
N CYS A 164 -8.09 -4.27 -3.93
CA CYS A 164 -7.72 -3.36 -5.02
C CYS A 164 -8.79 -2.26 -5.22
N SER A 165 -10.07 -2.66 -5.27
CA SER A 165 -11.18 -1.72 -5.49
C SER A 165 -11.45 -0.78 -4.31
N SER A 166 -11.02 -1.12 -3.10
CA SER A 166 -11.18 -0.24 -1.93
C SER A 166 -10.39 1.06 -2.09
N CYS A 167 -9.20 0.98 -2.71
CA CYS A 167 -8.34 2.13 -2.95
C CYS A 167 -8.55 2.75 -4.34
N HIS A 168 -8.73 1.92 -5.37
CA HIS A 168 -8.76 2.38 -6.76
C HIS A 168 -10.15 2.66 -7.32
N GLY A 169 -11.22 2.23 -6.64
CA GLY A 169 -12.56 2.15 -7.21
C GLY A 169 -12.77 0.85 -7.99
N ALA A 170 -13.98 0.63 -8.49
CA ALA A 170 -14.34 -0.58 -9.23
C ALA A 170 -14.49 -0.31 -10.73
N HIS A 171 -15.49 0.49 -11.10
CA HIS A 171 -15.76 0.85 -12.49
C HIS A 171 -15.10 2.18 -12.89
N ASP A 172 -14.82 3.04 -11.93
CA ASP A 172 -14.29 4.40 -12.04
C ASP A 172 -12.78 4.48 -11.74
N VAL A 173 -12.03 3.45 -12.09
CA VAL A 173 -10.57 3.41 -11.83
C VAL A 173 -9.86 4.47 -12.67
N LEU A 174 -9.28 5.47 -12.02
CA LEU A 174 -8.57 6.57 -12.65
C LEU A 174 -7.05 6.47 -12.40
N ALA A 175 -6.26 6.98 -13.35
CA ALA A 175 -4.81 7.07 -13.17
C ALA A 175 -4.45 7.92 -11.94
N PRO A 176 -3.36 7.59 -11.21
CA PRO A 176 -2.95 8.34 -10.00
C PRO A 176 -2.67 9.83 -10.25
N GLY A 177 -2.33 10.22 -11.50
CA GLY A 177 -2.15 11.62 -11.89
C GLY A 177 -3.45 12.41 -12.11
N ASN A 178 -4.60 11.75 -12.15
CA ASN A 178 -5.89 12.42 -12.31
C ASN A 178 -6.38 12.95 -10.95
N PRO A 179 -6.68 14.27 -10.81
CA PRO A 179 -7.14 14.83 -9.53
C PRO A 179 -8.43 14.20 -8.95
N LYS A 180 -9.23 13.55 -9.79
CA LYS A 180 -10.45 12.83 -9.37
C LYS A 180 -10.17 11.39 -8.90
N SER A 181 -8.95 10.87 -9.14
CA SER A 181 -8.57 9.53 -8.70
C SER A 181 -8.56 9.45 -7.16
N ARG A 182 -9.07 8.36 -6.60
CA ARG A 182 -8.94 8.06 -5.17
C ARG A 182 -7.48 7.94 -4.75
N THR A 183 -6.60 7.52 -5.68
CA THR A 183 -5.16 7.39 -5.47
C THR A 183 -4.35 8.60 -5.92
N TYR A 184 -5.02 9.71 -6.30
CA TYR A 184 -4.35 10.99 -6.47
C TYR A 184 -3.74 11.45 -5.14
N ARG A 185 -2.51 11.99 -5.17
CA ARG A 185 -1.74 12.28 -3.96
C ARG A 185 -2.53 12.99 -2.85
N ALA A 186 -3.25 14.06 -3.20
CA ALA A 186 -4.03 14.81 -2.22
C ALA A 186 -5.25 14.05 -1.67
N ASN A 187 -5.73 13.02 -2.38
CA ASN A 187 -6.89 12.21 -1.98
C ASN A 187 -6.50 10.97 -1.15
N ILE A 188 -5.22 10.62 -1.10
CA ILE A 188 -4.74 9.43 -0.37
C ILE A 188 -5.18 9.42 1.10
N PRO A 189 -5.05 10.51 1.89
CA PRO A 189 -5.52 10.49 3.28
C PRO A 189 -7.01 10.15 3.38
N ALA A 190 -7.87 10.78 2.58
CA ALA A 190 -9.30 10.48 2.58
C ALA A 190 -9.61 9.03 2.17
N THR A 191 -8.84 8.48 1.23
CA THR A 191 -8.99 7.07 0.80
C THR A 191 -8.62 6.10 1.90
N CYS A 192 -7.50 6.32 2.60
CA CYS A 192 -7.11 5.51 3.76
C CYS A 192 -8.04 5.75 4.95
N GLY A 193 -8.40 7.01 5.19
CA GLY A 193 -9.28 7.46 6.27
C GLY A 193 -10.68 6.85 6.22
N GLY A 194 -11.15 6.42 5.05
CA GLY A 194 -12.42 5.70 4.91
C GLY A 194 -12.54 4.44 5.79
N CYS A 195 -11.40 3.85 6.18
CA CYS A 195 -11.33 2.75 7.15
C CYS A 195 -10.49 3.11 8.37
N HIS A 196 -9.46 3.94 8.21
CA HIS A 196 -8.53 4.37 9.26
C HIS A 196 -8.85 5.79 9.75
N GLU A 197 -10.12 6.09 10.06
CA GLU A 197 -10.62 7.42 10.41
C GLU A 197 -9.84 8.05 11.57
N GLY A 198 -9.58 7.32 12.65
CA GLY A 198 -8.85 7.84 13.81
C GLY A 198 -7.42 8.26 13.47
N ILE A 199 -6.76 7.54 12.55
CA ILE A 199 -5.41 7.87 12.08
C ILE A 199 -5.45 9.09 11.15
N ASP A 200 -6.47 9.20 10.30
CA ASP A 200 -6.68 10.35 9.43
C ASP A 200 -6.85 11.65 10.26
N GLN A 201 -7.67 11.60 11.31
CA GLN A 201 -7.86 12.71 12.24
C GLN A 201 -6.54 13.10 12.93
N GLN A 202 -5.75 12.13 13.40
CA GLN A 202 -4.43 12.38 13.98
C GLN A 202 -3.49 13.03 12.97
N PHE A 203 -3.43 12.50 11.74
CA PHE A 203 -2.59 13.03 10.67
C PHE A 203 -2.89 14.51 10.40
N PHE A 204 -4.17 14.88 10.27
CA PHE A 204 -4.56 16.27 10.03
C PHE A 204 -4.41 17.18 11.26
N SER A 205 -4.30 16.64 12.47
CA SER A 205 -3.94 17.42 13.65
C SER A 205 -2.45 17.79 13.70
N GLY A 206 -1.60 16.99 13.00
CA GLY A 206 -0.15 17.15 12.94
C GLY A 206 0.34 18.13 11.88
N VAL A 207 1.66 18.39 11.89
CA VAL A 207 2.31 19.34 10.97
C VAL A 207 2.23 18.90 9.50
N HIS A 208 2.29 17.60 9.23
CA HIS A 208 2.25 17.04 7.87
C HIS A 208 0.87 17.22 7.24
N GLY A 209 -0.18 16.85 7.95
CA GLY A 209 -1.56 17.01 7.48
C GLY A 209 -1.94 18.49 7.31
N LYS A 210 -1.54 19.35 8.23
CA LYS A 210 -1.75 20.81 8.10
C LYS A 210 -1.03 21.41 6.90
N ALA A 211 0.20 20.96 6.63
CA ALA A 211 0.94 21.39 5.44
C ALA A 211 0.25 20.93 4.15
N LEU A 212 -0.29 19.71 4.14
CA LEU A 212 -1.05 19.20 2.99
C LEU A 212 -2.35 20.01 2.77
N GLN A 213 -3.11 20.30 3.86
CA GLN A 213 -4.31 21.14 3.78
C GLN A 213 -4.02 22.56 3.31
N ALA A 214 -2.83 23.09 3.62
CA ALA A 214 -2.35 24.37 3.12
C ALA A 214 -1.88 24.34 1.66
N GLY A 215 -2.05 23.22 0.95
CA GLY A 215 -1.68 23.06 -0.46
C GLY A 215 -0.20 22.81 -0.71
N ASN A 216 0.58 22.45 0.31
CA ASN A 216 1.99 22.11 0.11
C ASN A 216 2.13 20.74 -0.58
N ALA A 217 2.44 20.76 -1.89
CA ALA A 217 2.60 19.54 -2.69
C ALA A 217 3.76 18.63 -2.22
N LYS A 218 4.69 19.13 -1.41
CA LYS A 218 5.80 18.36 -0.82
C LYS A 218 5.46 17.73 0.54
N ALA A 219 4.29 18.08 1.11
CA ALA A 219 3.85 17.45 2.35
C ALA A 219 3.68 15.95 2.14
N PRO A 220 4.15 15.08 3.08
CA PRO A 220 3.98 13.65 2.95
C PRO A 220 2.51 13.26 3.07
N VAL A 221 2.15 12.15 2.43
CA VAL A 221 0.87 11.46 2.60
C VAL A 221 1.11 10.04 3.11
N CYS A 222 0.06 9.29 3.42
CA CYS A 222 0.17 7.97 4.04
C CYS A 222 1.15 7.05 3.32
N THR A 223 1.13 7.03 1.98
CA THR A 223 1.96 6.16 1.16
C THR A 223 3.44 6.52 1.11
N ASP A 224 3.82 7.72 1.53
CA ASP A 224 5.24 8.10 1.62
C ASP A 224 5.96 7.41 2.79
N CYS A 225 5.19 7.02 3.83
CA CYS A 225 5.70 6.31 4.98
C CYS A 225 5.38 4.80 4.94
N HIS A 226 4.16 4.46 4.50
CA HIS A 226 3.65 3.09 4.53
C HIS A 226 3.75 2.35 3.20
N THR A 227 4.23 3.01 2.12
CA THR A 227 4.15 2.54 0.73
C THR A 227 2.69 2.42 0.24
N ALA A 228 2.48 2.00 -1.02
CA ALA A 228 1.14 1.90 -1.60
C ALA A 228 0.61 0.45 -1.61
N HIS A 229 1.34 -0.47 -2.22
CA HIS A 229 0.90 -1.85 -2.40
C HIS A 229 1.53 -2.82 -1.39
N GLN A 230 2.79 -2.61 -1.02
CA GLN A 230 3.50 -3.43 -0.03
C GLN A 230 3.41 -2.77 1.37
N ILE A 231 2.20 -2.56 1.86
CA ILE A 231 1.99 -1.97 3.18
C ILE A 231 2.38 -3.00 4.24
N GLY A 232 3.47 -2.72 4.97
CA GLY A 232 3.99 -3.63 5.99
C GLY A 232 3.20 -3.58 7.29
N ASN A 233 3.32 -4.65 8.08
CA ASN A 233 2.84 -4.65 9.45
C ASN A 233 3.74 -3.77 10.32
N VAL A 234 3.19 -2.71 10.90
CA VAL A 234 3.92 -1.73 11.72
C VAL A 234 4.53 -2.32 12.99
N ARG A 235 4.11 -3.50 13.42
CA ARG A 235 4.65 -4.22 14.58
C ARG A 235 5.86 -5.09 14.24
N GLU A 236 6.13 -5.28 12.95
CA GLU A 236 7.29 -6.09 12.54
C GLU A 236 8.58 -5.30 12.66
N ALA A 237 9.63 -5.97 13.12
CA ALA A 237 10.97 -5.42 13.24
C ALA A 237 11.49 -4.83 11.91
N SER A 238 11.19 -5.52 10.81
CA SER A 238 11.57 -5.09 9.46
C SER A 238 10.97 -3.73 9.07
N PHE A 239 9.73 -3.46 9.48
CA PHE A 239 9.08 -2.16 9.27
C PHE A 239 9.70 -1.10 10.18
N GLN A 240 9.84 -1.39 11.47
CA GLN A 240 10.35 -0.46 12.47
C GLN A 240 11.77 0.00 12.14
N MET A 241 12.68 -0.91 11.80
CA MET A 241 14.06 -0.58 11.42
C MET A 241 14.14 0.34 10.19
N LYS A 242 13.23 0.19 9.22
CA LYS A 242 13.23 0.99 7.99
C LYS A 242 12.60 2.37 8.15
N THR A 243 11.67 2.54 9.08
CA THR A 243 10.84 3.76 9.17
C THR A 243 11.67 5.00 9.51
N SER A 244 12.70 4.92 10.36
CA SER A 244 13.58 6.07 10.64
C SER A 244 14.30 6.56 9.37
N ALA A 245 14.75 5.65 8.50
CA ALA A 245 15.33 6.01 7.21
C ALA A 245 14.30 6.66 6.28
N THR A 246 13.04 6.22 6.33
CA THR A 246 11.94 6.84 5.58
C THR A 246 11.74 8.31 5.98
N CYS A 247 11.79 8.64 7.27
CA CYS A 247 11.80 10.03 7.74
C CYS A 247 12.98 10.82 7.15
N GLY A 248 14.14 10.18 7.07
CA GLY A 248 15.38 10.71 6.50
C GLY A 248 15.30 11.11 5.02
N ASN A 249 14.39 10.53 4.24
CA ASN A 249 14.21 10.91 2.83
C ASN A 249 13.91 12.42 2.66
N CYS A 250 13.20 13.01 3.62
CA CYS A 250 12.89 14.44 3.64
C CYS A 250 13.70 15.19 4.72
N HIS A 251 13.87 14.61 5.92
CA HIS A 251 14.54 15.22 7.08
C HIS A 251 16.00 14.78 7.18
N ARG A 252 16.78 14.96 6.11
CA ARG A 252 18.15 14.43 5.97
C ARG A 252 19.09 14.86 7.09
N GLU A 253 19.10 16.16 7.45
CA GLU A 253 19.94 16.69 8.50
C GLU A 253 19.60 16.04 9.87
N LYS A 254 18.31 15.93 10.18
CA LYS A 254 17.87 15.33 11.45
C LYS A 254 18.10 13.83 11.51
N TYR A 255 17.94 13.15 10.37
CA TYR A 255 18.28 11.74 10.26
C TYR A 255 19.78 11.49 10.43
N GLY A 256 20.64 12.34 9.84
CA GLY A 256 22.10 12.24 10.02
C GLY A 256 22.51 12.37 11.48
N THR A 257 22.01 13.40 12.19
CA THR A 257 22.32 13.58 13.62
C THR A 257 21.73 12.48 14.51
N TYR A 258 20.55 11.95 14.15
CA TYR A 258 19.98 10.76 14.82
C TYR A 258 20.87 9.53 14.58
N HIS A 259 21.32 9.30 13.33
CA HIS A 259 22.16 8.17 12.96
C HIS A 259 23.46 8.11 13.75
N ASP A 260 24.01 9.27 14.15
CA ASP A 260 25.18 9.37 14.99
C ASP A 260 24.91 9.10 16.48
N SER A 261 23.63 9.00 16.87
CA SER A 261 23.24 8.73 18.27
C SER A 261 23.37 7.24 18.63
N LEU A 262 23.51 6.95 19.93
CA LEU A 262 23.52 5.58 20.43
C LEU A 262 22.23 4.84 20.09
N HIS A 263 21.07 5.51 20.13
CA HIS A 263 19.78 4.91 19.77
C HIS A 263 19.82 4.34 18.35
N ALA A 264 20.24 5.13 17.37
CA ALA A 264 20.31 4.67 15.98
C ALA A 264 21.40 3.61 15.76
N GLN A 265 22.56 3.73 16.41
CA GLN A 265 23.63 2.74 16.28
C GLN A 265 23.20 1.35 16.80
N VAL A 266 22.51 1.32 17.93
CA VAL A 266 21.96 0.08 18.50
C VAL A 266 20.83 -0.47 17.62
N SER A 267 19.96 0.40 17.10
CA SER A 267 18.93 0.01 16.13
C SER A 267 19.53 -0.61 14.87
N ALA A 268 20.60 -0.01 14.34
CA ALA A 268 21.29 -0.51 13.14
C ALA A 268 21.90 -1.92 13.34
N LEU A 269 22.19 -2.30 14.58
CA LEU A 269 22.61 -3.66 14.96
C LEU A 269 21.43 -4.65 15.11
N GLY A 270 20.20 -4.22 14.86
CA GLY A 270 19.00 -5.07 14.88
C GLY A 270 18.21 -5.05 16.19
N TYR A 271 18.58 -4.24 17.16
CA TYR A 271 17.83 -4.10 18.41
C TYR A 271 16.71 -3.06 18.26
N ILE A 272 15.48 -3.53 18.18
CA ILE A 272 14.30 -2.69 17.88
C ILE A 272 13.72 -1.98 19.11
N GLU A 273 14.08 -2.37 20.33
CA GLU A 273 13.62 -1.79 21.58
C GLU A 273 14.32 -0.44 21.92
N THR A 274 15.03 0.14 20.96
CA THR A 274 15.67 1.45 21.08
C THR A 274 14.77 2.55 20.54
N ALA A 275 15.02 3.82 20.96
CA ALA A 275 14.20 4.94 20.53
C ALA A 275 14.39 5.26 19.03
N HIS A 276 13.30 5.30 18.31
CA HIS A 276 13.19 5.72 16.91
C HIS A 276 12.60 7.15 16.83
N CYS A 277 12.52 7.70 15.63
CA CYS A 277 11.99 9.05 15.43
C CYS A 277 10.58 9.21 16.06
N TRP A 278 9.70 8.24 15.85
CA TRP A 278 8.30 8.28 16.32
C TRP A 278 8.15 8.11 17.84
N ASP A 279 9.10 7.50 18.53
CA ASP A 279 9.03 7.34 19.98
C ASP A 279 9.19 8.68 20.70
N CYS A 280 9.93 9.62 20.08
CA CYS A 280 10.06 10.98 20.56
C CYS A 280 9.01 11.93 19.94
N HIS A 281 8.80 11.84 18.62
CA HIS A 281 8.02 12.82 17.85
C HIS A 281 6.56 12.40 17.61
N ARG A 282 6.16 11.17 18.00
CA ARG A 282 4.94 10.49 17.54
C ARG A 282 4.97 10.20 16.04
N ALA A 283 3.93 9.52 15.53
CA ALA A 283 3.91 9.08 14.13
C ALA A 283 2.99 9.92 13.25
N HIS A 284 1.73 10.09 13.64
CA HIS A 284 0.72 10.72 12.80
C HIS A 284 0.40 12.16 13.23
N ASP A 285 0.34 12.43 14.51
CA ASP A 285 0.05 13.74 15.12
C ASP A 285 1.32 14.49 15.54
N ILE A 286 2.35 14.46 14.69
CA ILE A 286 3.62 15.15 14.94
C ILE A 286 3.40 16.66 15.10
N LEU A 287 3.87 17.22 16.22
CA LEU A 287 3.77 18.64 16.53
C LEU A 287 5.17 19.28 16.63
N PRO A 288 5.31 20.58 16.30
CA PRO A 288 6.57 21.28 16.47
C PRO A 288 6.92 21.39 17.97
N ALA A 289 8.20 21.47 18.29
CA ALA A 289 8.66 21.60 19.69
C ALA A 289 8.12 22.88 20.40
N SER A 290 7.69 23.87 19.64
CA SER A 290 7.06 25.10 20.18
C SER A 290 5.59 24.89 20.58
N ASP A 291 4.93 23.82 20.16
CA ASP A 291 3.57 23.50 20.60
C ASP A 291 3.64 22.84 21.99
N PRO A 292 2.96 23.36 23.04
CA PRO A 292 3.02 22.77 24.36
C PRO A 292 2.47 21.35 24.47
N ARG A 293 1.71 20.89 23.48
CA ARG A 293 1.19 19.51 23.37
C ARG A 293 2.21 18.55 22.75
N SER A 294 3.27 19.07 22.15
CA SER A 294 4.31 18.24 21.52
C SER A 294 5.03 17.40 22.57
N THR A 295 5.25 16.14 22.30
CA THR A 295 6.06 15.25 23.14
C THR A 295 7.51 15.73 23.27
N VAL A 296 8.00 16.47 22.26
CA VAL A 296 9.34 17.07 22.26
C VAL A 296 9.36 18.54 22.68
N ALA A 297 8.25 19.09 23.20
CA ALA A 297 8.27 20.39 23.90
C ALA A 297 9.09 20.26 25.16
N GLN A 298 9.86 21.31 25.50
CA GLN A 298 10.78 21.31 26.64
C GLN A 298 10.13 20.83 27.96
N ALA A 299 8.88 21.21 28.18
CA ALA A 299 8.13 20.84 29.40
C ALA A 299 7.78 19.33 29.43
N ASN A 300 7.72 18.65 28.30
CA ASN A 300 7.28 17.27 28.17
C ASN A 300 8.45 16.27 28.05
N LEU A 301 9.69 16.76 27.88
CA LEU A 301 10.85 15.89 27.63
C LEU A 301 11.09 14.88 28.75
N VAL A 302 10.92 15.26 30.02
CA VAL A 302 11.10 14.33 31.14
C VAL A 302 10.14 13.13 31.02
N GLN A 303 8.90 13.41 30.67
CA GLN A 303 7.91 12.35 30.44
C GLN A 303 8.25 11.50 29.21
N THR A 304 8.65 12.14 28.12
CA THR A 304 8.98 11.46 26.85
C THR A 304 10.21 10.55 27.01
N CYS A 305 11.30 11.05 27.57
CA CYS A 305 12.49 10.23 27.83
C CYS A 305 12.22 9.18 28.91
N GLY A 306 11.38 9.51 29.90
CA GLY A 306 11.02 8.64 31.02
C GLY A 306 10.25 7.38 30.63
N GLN A 307 9.70 7.31 29.41
CA GLN A 307 9.04 6.11 28.92
C GLN A 307 10.00 4.90 28.83
N CYS A 308 11.28 5.17 28.53
CA CYS A 308 12.31 4.14 28.47
C CYS A 308 13.39 4.35 29.58
N HIS A 309 13.73 5.59 29.91
CA HIS A 309 14.73 5.95 30.93
C HIS A 309 14.06 6.22 32.27
N THR A 310 13.87 5.16 33.05
CA THR A 310 13.29 5.28 34.39
C THR A 310 14.12 6.25 35.25
N GLY A 311 13.48 7.26 35.81
CA GLY A 311 14.17 8.30 36.60
C GLY A 311 14.78 9.42 35.76
N ALA A 312 14.37 9.62 34.50
CA ALA A 312 14.76 10.81 33.75
C ALA A 312 14.46 12.09 34.49
N THR A 313 15.44 13.00 34.54
CA THR A 313 15.39 14.30 35.25
C THR A 313 15.55 15.45 34.26
N LEU A 314 15.33 16.69 34.72
CA LEU A 314 15.60 17.89 33.92
C LEU A 314 17.05 17.97 33.43
N SER A 315 18.02 17.50 34.23
CA SER A 315 19.41 17.42 33.83
C SER A 315 19.64 16.37 32.73
N PHE A 316 18.96 15.21 32.84
CA PHE A 316 19.04 14.17 31.81
C PHE A 316 18.52 14.65 30.45
N VAL A 317 17.39 15.36 30.45
CA VAL A 317 16.77 15.83 29.18
C VAL A 317 17.40 17.13 28.63
N SER A 318 18.45 17.66 29.29
CA SER A 318 19.27 18.73 28.72
C SER A 318 20.17 18.23 27.56
N TYR A 319 20.29 16.95 27.40
CA TYR A 319 20.95 16.32 26.25
C TYR A 319 20.28 16.75 24.94
N ALA A 320 21.07 17.06 23.92
CA ALA A 320 20.57 17.45 22.60
C ALA A 320 20.61 16.25 21.63
N PRO A 321 19.47 15.56 21.40
CA PRO A 321 19.40 14.34 20.58
C PRO A 321 19.83 14.54 19.11
N HIS A 322 19.77 15.78 18.64
CA HIS A 322 20.18 16.21 17.31
C HIS A 322 21.43 17.09 17.33
N ALA A 323 22.35 16.83 18.27
CA ALA A 323 23.65 17.49 18.27
C ALA A 323 24.48 17.01 17.07
N ASP A 324 25.11 17.95 16.37
CA ASP A 324 25.91 17.69 15.18
C ASP A 324 27.39 17.89 15.50
N SER A 325 28.14 16.79 15.57
CA SER A 325 29.57 16.79 15.84
C SER A 325 30.40 17.50 14.76
N HIS A 326 29.84 17.69 13.55
CA HIS A 326 30.49 18.40 12.45
C HIS A 326 30.23 19.92 12.49
N ASN A 327 29.26 20.38 13.28
CA ASN A 327 28.90 21.78 13.39
C ASN A 327 29.62 22.50 14.54
N GLY A 328 30.87 22.88 14.31
CA GLY A 328 31.69 23.57 15.30
C GLY A 328 31.18 24.96 15.74
N ARG A 329 30.27 25.58 14.96
CA ARG A 329 29.66 26.86 15.37
C ARG A 329 28.60 26.65 16.44
N LYS A 330 27.76 25.64 16.29
CA LYS A 330 26.64 25.36 17.21
C LYS A 330 27.08 24.50 18.40
N PHE A 331 27.99 23.56 18.18
CA PHE A 331 28.46 22.59 19.18
C PHE A 331 30.00 22.54 19.26
N PRO A 332 30.69 23.64 19.68
CA PRO A 332 32.15 23.75 19.60
C PRO A 332 32.89 22.66 20.39
N MET A 333 32.42 22.35 21.61
CA MET A 333 33.05 21.29 22.43
C MET A 333 32.92 19.92 21.82
N LEU A 334 31.73 19.60 21.31
CA LEU A 334 31.48 18.31 20.66
C LEU A 334 32.35 18.16 19.39
N HIS A 335 32.45 19.23 18.59
CA HIS A 335 33.30 19.27 17.41
C HIS A 335 34.80 19.10 17.73
N ALA A 336 35.30 19.79 18.75
CA ALA A 336 36.67 19.65 19.19
C ALA A 336 36.97 18.22 19.69
N THR A 337 36.06 17.63 20.46
CA THR A 337 36.16 16.23 20.91
C THR A 337 36.16 15.26 19.72
N TRP A 338 35.29 15.48 18.74
CA TRP A 338 35.24 14.67 17.51
C TRP A 338 36.58 14.73 16.74
N ILE A 339 37.16 15.93 16.53
CA ILE A 339 38.47 16.10 15.88
C ILE A 339 39.53 15.35 16.67
N PHE A 340 39.60 15.58 17.99
CA PHE A 340 40.61 14.93 18.85
C PHE A 340 40.56 13.40 18.76
N MET A 341 39.34 12.81 18.86
CA MET A 341 39.17 11.36 18.80
C MET A 341 39.55 10.78 17.43
N ASN A 342 39.23 11.48 16.34
CA ASN A 342 39.61 11.05 15.00
C ASN A 342 41.16 11.12 14.80
N LEU A 343 41.80 12.17 15.26
CA LEU A 343 43.28 12.28 15.20
C LEU A 343 43.97 11.20 16.05
N LEU A 344 43.44 10.93 17.24
CA LEU A 344 43.95 9.87 18.12
C LEU A 344 43.84 8.49 17.42
N LEU A 345 42.68 8.19 16.85
CA LEU A 345 42.43 6.93 16.15
C LEU A 345 43.33 6.79 14.91
N ALA A 346 43.46 7.83 14.09
CA ALA A 346 44.31 7.86 12.92
C ALA A 346 45.78 7.69 13.31
N GLY A 347 46.25 8.34 14.39
CA GLY A 347 47.60 8.20 14.92
C GLY A 347 47.89 6.78 15.40
N MET A 348 46.98 6.17 16.16
CA MET A 348 47.11 4.78 16.62
C MET A 348 47.19 3.81 15.45
N LEU A 349 46.20 3.87 14.53
CA LEU A 349 46.18 2.98 13.38
C LEU A 349 47.40 3.16 12.48
N GLY A 350 47.82 4.40 12.25
CA GLY A 350 49.05 4.72 11.50
C GLY A 350 50.28 4.13 12.15
N PHE A 351 50.44 4.30 13.48
CA PHE A 351 51.54 3.71 14.22
C PHE A 351 51.59 2.18 14.07
N PHE A 352 50.48 1.49 14.32
CA PHE A 352 50.45 0.02 14.17
C PHE A 352 50.64 -0.44 12.73
N ALA A 353 50.14 0.28 11.73
CA ALA A 353 50.37 -0.04 10.33
C ALA A 353 51.88 0.06 9.98
N ILE A 354 52.52 1.16 10.38
CA ILE A 354 53.97 1.35 10.16
C ILE A 354 54.75 0.24 10.88
N HIS A 355 54.45 -0.02 12.16
CA HIS A 355 55.11 -1.08 12.92
C HIS A 355 54.94 -2.45 12.24
N THR A 356 53.75 -2.79 11.76
CA THR A 356 53.49 -4.06 11.08
C THR A 356 54.31 -4.18 9.78
N VAL A 357 54.37 -3.10 8.99
CA VAL A 357 55.16 -3.08 7.75
C VAL A 357 56.66 -3.25 8.05
N LEU A 358 57.20 -2.52 9.04
CA LEU A 358 58.57 -2.63 9.43
C LEU A 358 58.93 -4.03 9.97
N TRP A 359 58.02 -4.59 10.79
CA TRP A 359 58.20 -5.98 11.27
C TRP A 359 58.20 -6.99 10.12
N PHE A 360 57.31 -6.84 9.15
CA PHE A 360 57.26 -7.71 7.98
C PHE A 360 58.54 -7.62 7.11
N ILE A 361 59.05 -6.41 6.89
CA ILE A 361 60.31 -6.20 6.15
C ILE A 361 61.47 -6.88 6.90
N ARG A 362 61.56 -6.66 8.21
CA ARG A 362 62.61 -7.29 9.06
C ARG A 362 62.53 -8.82 9.05
N SER A 363 61.34 -9.37 9.24
CA SER A 363 61.08 -10.82 9.22
C SER A 363 61.51 -11.46 7.89
N LYS A 364 61.26 -10.81 6.75
CA LYS A 364 61.74 -11.27 5.45
C LYS A 364 63.28 -11.18 5.33
N ALA A 365 63.89 -10.11 5.79
CA ALA A 365 65.35 -9.94 5.75
C ALA A 365 66.03 -11.00 6.61
N GLU A 366 65.53 -11.31 7.79
CA GLU A 366 66.11 -12.37 8.67
C GLU A 366 65.87 -13.77 8.10
N GLY A 367 64.72 -14.06 7.49
CA GLY A 367 64.43 -15.34 6.83
C GLY A 367 65.27 -15.62 5.61
N THR A 368 65.76 -14.61 4.89
CA THR A 368 66.67 -14.74 3.76
C THR A 368 68.11 -14.88 4.23
N GLY A 369 68.47 -14.46 5.46
CA GLY A 369 69.79 -14.59 6.04
C GLY A 369 70.14 -15.99 6.62
N GLY A 370 69.10 -16.75 7.03
CA GLY A 370 69.21 -18.08 7.64
C GLY A 370 69.67 -19.22 6.70
N SER A 371 69.60 -19.01 5.38
CA SER A 371 70.02 -20.02 4.38
C SER A 371 71.46 -20.03 4.02
N ARG A 372 72.34 -19.19 4.63
CA ARG A 372 73.78 -19.09 4.31
C ARG A 372 74.71 -19.60 5.44
N ARG A 373 74.18 -20.31 6.43
CA ARG A 373 75.09 -20.86 7.49
C ARG A 373 74.93 -22.37 7.66
N THR A 374 74.92 -23.13 6.58
CA THR A 374 75.20 -24.58 6.62
C THR A 374 75.91 -24.93 5.29
N SER A 375 77.17 -24.72 5.22
CA SER A 375 78.11 -25.40 4.33
C SER A 375 79.50 -25.43 4.97
#